data_bcfc1339abd6acef53e6946f9b96a580
#
_entry.id   bcfc1339abd6acef53e6946f9b96a580
#
_cell.length_a   1.000
_cell.length_b   1.000
_cell.length_c   1.000
_cell.angle_alpha   90.00
_cell.angle_beta   90.00
_cell.angle_gamma   90.00
#
_symmetry.space_group_name_H-M   'P 1'
#
loop_
_entity.id
_entity.type
_entity.pdbx_description
1 polymer ?
#
loop_
_entity_poly.entity_id
_entity_poly.type
_entity_poly.pdbx_seq_one_letter_code
_entity_poly.pdbx_strand_id
1 'polypeptide(L)'
;TLGWDNSSGYASNQGDLFGWNTYGHTGYTGTSIIIDPDNNTSVILLINAVHPVDGKGVVRLRSLVANAVAGANCPAPRTYFAHYYKRYLQFMDEPAITNNDIVMLGNSLTEGGGDWGKRLGKDNIINRGISGDVAMGIYDRLHQILPGKPKQIFLLIGVNDISHDLSTDSIVNMIEKNVTRIQRESPETKLYLQSLLPIDESFNRYKKLTNKTYQIPEINDRLKALAKEKKIDFIDLYPLFTEKGTHVLRKELTYDGLHLKEEGYKIWVDAIKKKIK
;
A
#
# COMPACT_ATOMS: atom_id res chain seq x y z
N THR A 1 -5.72 25.32 -9.57
CA THR A 1 -4.44 25.41 -8.85
C THR A 1 -4.25 26.77 -8.17
N LEU A 2 -4.97 27.20 -7.22
CA LEU A 2 -4.90 28.41 -6.37
C LEU A 2 -3.50 29.07 -6.20
N GLY A 3 -2.79 29.36 -7.34
CA GLY A 3 -1.46 29.97 -7.34
C GLY A 3 -0.28 29.00 -7.16
N TRP A 4 -0.50 27.70 -7.06
CA TRP A 4 0.54 26.69 -6.98
C TRP A 4 0.77 26.02 -8.34
N ASP A 5 2.02 25.74 -8.63
CA ASP A 5 2.46 25.10 -9.88
C ASP A 5 2.65 23.59 -9.67
N ASN A 6 1.97 22.80 -10.50
CA ASN A 6 2.13 21.36 -10.57
C ASN A 6 2.06 20.96 -12.03
N SER A 7 3.15 20.43 -12.56
CA SER A 7 3.26 19.92 -13.95
C SER A 7 3.07 20.97 -15.06
N SER A 8 3.23 22.26 -14.79
CA SER A 8 3.26 23.29 -15.83
C SER A 8 4.67 23.47 -16.44
N GLY A 9 4.79 24.33 -17.44
CA GLY A 9 6.08 24.69 -18.01
C GLY A 9 7.08 25.32 -17.00
N TYR A 10 6.60 25.76 -15.86
CA TYR A 10 7.42 26.23 -14.72
C TYR A 10 7.84 25.11 -13.77
N ALA A 11 7.25 23.94 -13.88
CA ALA A 11 7.54 22.78 -13.02
C ALA A 11 8.99 22.27 -13.15
N SER A 12 9.72 22.68 -14.19
CA SER A 12 11.15 22.38 -14.34
C SER A 12 12.01 22.82 -13.15
N ASN A 13 11.53 23.75 -12.33
CA ASN A 13 12.19 24.17 -11.09
C ASN A 13 12.14 23.11 -9.98
N GLN A 14 11.24 22.13 -10.07
CA GLN A 14 11.06 21.05 -9.09
C GLN A 14 12.07 19.92 -9.26
N GLY A 15 12.86 19.93 -10.37
CA GLY A 15 13.75 18.83 -10.72
C GLY A 15 12.99 17.61 -11.23
N ASP A 16 13.70 16.48 -11.35
CA ASP A 16 13.19 15.28 -12.03
C ASP A 16 12.88 14.13 -11.06
N LEU A 17 13.23 14.28 -9.77
CA LEU A 17 13.20 13.20 -8.79
C LEU A 17 12.03 13.27 -7.79
N PHE A 18 11.31 14.39 -7.73
CA PHE A 18 10.09 14.51 -6.93
C PHE A 18 8.90 13.84 -7.60
N GLY A 19 7.95 13.35 -6.77
CA GLY A 19 6.75 12.66 -7.24
C GLY A 19 5.72 13.57 -7.91
N TRP A 20 4.73 12.96 -8.57
CA TRP A 20 3.66 13.65 -9.33
C TRP A 20 2.78 14.57 -8.48
N ASN A 21 2.70 14.35 -7.16
CA ASN A 21 1.89 15.17 -6.26
C ASN A 21 2.64 16.40 -5.74
N THR A 22 3.89 16.58 -6.15
CA THR A 22 4.73 17.70 -5.75
C THR A 22 4.24 18.99 -6.40
N TYR A 23 4.17 20.03 -5.64
CA TYR A 23 3.80 21.36 -6.11
C TYR A 23 4.73 22.42 -5.54
N GLY A 24 4.80 23.56 -6.17
CA GLY A 24 5.72 24.60 -5.76
C GLY A 24 5.38 25.98 -6.31
N HIS A 25 6.21 26.93 -5.99
CA HIS A 25 6.17 28.28 -6.55
C HIS A 25 7.56 28.89 -6.59
N THR A 26 7.76 29.83 -7.49
CA THR A 26 9.04 30.53 -7.65
C THR A 26 8.86 32.03 -7.48
N GLY A 27 9.86 32.70 -6.90
CA GLY A 27 9.92 34.13 -6.79
C GLY A 27 10.87 34.75 -7.84
N TYR A 28 10.55 35.97 -8.28
CA TYR A 28 11.34 36.74 -9.26
C TYR A 28 12.82 36.91 -8.84
N THR A 29 13.05 37.13 -7.56
CA THR A 29 14.40 37.32 -6.99
C THR A 29 15.25 36.05 -6.96
N GLY A 30 14.71 34.90 -7.38
CA GLY A 30 15.42 33.62 -7.38
C GLY A 30 14.93 32.62 -6.35
N THR A 31 14.13 33.04 -5.37
CA THR A 31 13.56 32.15 -4.36
C THR A 31 12.67 31.07 -4.95
N SER A 32 12.54 29.95 -4.25
CA SER A 32 11.54 28.91 -4.57
C SER A 32 11.10 28.14 -3.33
N ILE A 33 9.91 27.60 -3.41
CA ILE A 33 9.38 26.62 -2.48
C ILE A 33 8.86 25.42 -3.25
N ILE A 34 9.18 24.22 -2.78
CA ILE A 34 8.69 22.95 -3.30
C ILE A 34 8.12 22.18 -2.14
N ILE A 35 6.95 21.59 -2.30
CA ILE A 35 6.26 20.79 -1.29
C ILE A 35 5.95 19.43 -1.89
N ASP A 36 6.51 18.40 -1.30
CA ASP A 36 6.25 17.00 -1.60
C ASP A 36 5.43 16.38 -0.45
N PRO A 37 4.11 16.26 -0.61
CA PRO A 37 3.25 15.70 0.42
C PRO A 37 3.44 14.18 0.59
N ASP A 38 3.93 13.49 -0.44
CA ASP A 38 4.12 12.04 -0.39
C ASP A 38 5.27 11.65 0.54
N ASN A 39 6.33 12.48 0.60
CA ASN A 39 7.48 12.27 1.48
C ASN A 39 7.53 13.24 2.66
N ASN A 40 6.45 14.02 2.89
CA ASN A 40 6.38 15.04 3.93
C ASN A 40 7.60 15.97 3.93
N THR A 41 8.01 16.39 2.73
CA THR A 41 9.23 17.17 2.51
C THR A 41 8.89 18.53 1.92
N SER A 42 9.51 19.59 2.47
CA SER A 42 9.46 20.93 1.90
C SER A 42 10.87 21.44 1.65
N VAL A 43 11.11 21.97 0.46
CA VAL A 43 12.38 22.60 0.08
C VAL A 43 12.14 24.09 -0.11
N ILE A 44 12.81 24.90 0.69
CA ILE A 44 12.75 26.36 0.58
C ILE A 44 14.15 26.83 0.21
N LEU A 45 14.26 27.44 -0.98
CA LEU A 45 15.51 28.04 -1.45
C LEU A 45 15.41 29.56 -1.42
N LEU A 46 16.24 30.18 -0.60
CA LEU A 46 16.32 31.64 -0.45
C LEU A 46 17.62 32.14 -1.09
N ILE A 47 17.49 32.73 -2.26
CA ILE A 47 18.64 33.32 -3.00
C ILE A 47 18.25 34.67 -3.58
N ASN A 48 19.25 35.52 -3.81
CA ASN A 48 19.09 36.76 -4.53
C ASN A 48 19.83 36.66 -5.89
N ALA A 49 19.07 36.51 -6.96
CA ALA A 49 19.58 36.32 -8.30
C ALA A 49 19.50 37.61 -9.16
N VAL A 50 18.96 38.72 -8.63
CA VAL A 50 18.75 39.95 -9.41
C VAL A 50 19.69 41.08 -8.99
N HIS A 51 20.56 40.90 -7.99
CA HIS A 51 21.53 41.86 -7.58
C HIS A 51 22.97 41.30 -7.58
N PRO A 52 23.97 42.09 -8.04
CA PRO A 52 23.87 43.42 -8.68
C PRO A 52 23.44 43.34 -10.16
N VAL A 53 23.38 42.15 -10.74
CA VAL A 53 22.98 41.90 -12.12
C VAL A 53 22.05 40.70 -12.16
N ASP A 54 21.01 40.78 -13.01
CA ASP A 54 20.07 39.68 -13.18
C ASP A 54 20.79 38.39 -13.60
N GLY A 55 20.77 37.39 -12.73
CA GLY A 55 21.57 36.16 -12.85
C GLY A 55 20.94 35.09 -13.72
N LYS A 56 21.67 34.68 -14.75
CA LYS A 56 21.31 33.51 -15.57
C LYS A 56 21.62 32.21 -14.79
N GLY A 57 20.70 31.22 -14.82
CA GLY A 57 20.96 29.88 -14.28
C GLY A 57 20.27 29.55 -12.96
N VAL A 58 19.46 30.46 -12.44
CA VAL A 58 18.69 30.19 -11.20
C VAL A 58 17.72 29.01 -11.33
N VAL A 59 17.13 28.81 -12.50
CA VAL A 59 16.26 27.67 -12.80
C VAL A 59 17.01 26.35 -12.62
N ARG A 60 18.22 26.28 -13.20
CA ARG A 60 19.08 25.09 -13.04
C ARG A 60 19.48 24.86 -11.59
N LEU A 61 19.82 25.92 -10.85
CA LEU A 61 20.17 25.79 -9.44
C LEU A 61 18.99 25.25 -8.61
N ARG A 62 17.77 25.77 -8.83
CA ARG A 62 16.57 25.29 -8.18
C ARG A 62 16.35 23.80 -8.43
N SER A 63 16.44 23.36 -9.69
CA SER A 63 16.31 21.96 -10.08
C SER A 63 17.40 21.08 -9.46
N LEU A 64 18.66 21.52 -9.41
CA LEU A 64 19.76 20.78 -8.79
C LEU A 64 19.55 20.61 -7.27
N VAL A 65 19.14 21.69 -6.58
CA VAL A 65 18.83 21.63 -5.14
C VAL A 65 17.63 20.72 -4.89
N ALA A 66 16.59 20.83 -5.71
CA ALA A 66 15.41 19.96 -5.66
C ALA A 66 15.79 18.48 -5.80
N ASN A 67 16.58 18.15 -6.82
CA ASN A 67 17.06 16.77 -7.04
C ASN A 67 17.97 16.27 -5.92
N ALA A 68 18.84 17.12 -5.38
CA ALA A 68 19.71 16.73 -4.26
C ALA A 68 18.88 16.39 -3.00
N VAL A 69 17.86 17.19 -2.69
CA VAL A 69 16.97 16.94 -1.54
C VAL A 69 16.08 15.73 -1.80
N ALA A 70 15.48 15.63 -2.99
CA ALA A 70 14.67 14.47 -3.38
C ALA A 70 15.50 13.18 -3.32
N GLY A 71 16.72 13.18 -3.85
CA GLY A 71 17.64 12.03 -3.81
C GLY A 71 18.08 11.66 -2.40
N ALA A 72 18.23 12.63 -1.50
CA ALA A 72 18.56 12.39 -0.09
C ALA A 72 17.37 11.86 0.72
N ASN A 73 16.15 12.28 0.37
CA ASN A 73 14.92 11.90 1.05
C ASN A 73 14.19 10.73 0.36
N CYS A 74 14.48 10.46 -0.92
CA CYS A 74 14.04 9.21 -1.53
C CYS A 74 14.74 8.07 -0.81
N PRO A 75 14.01 7.22 -0.09
CA PRO A 75 14.59 5.95 0.32
C PRO A 75 15.15 5.29 -0.94
N ALA A 76 16.37 4.75 -0.86
CA ALA A 76 16.93 3.95 -1.95
C ALA A 76 15.83 3.04 -2.51
N PRO A 77 15.68 2.90 -3.85
CA PRO A 77 14.58 2.14 -4.41
C PRO A 77 14.50 0.81 -3.69
N ARG A 78 13.33 0.55 -3.07
CA ARG A 78 13.15 -0.68 -2.30
C ARG A 78 13.36 -1.84 -3.23
N THR A 79 14.28 -2.71 -2.86
CA THR A 79 14.48 -3.96 -3.56
C THR A 79 13.57 -5.01 -2.96
N TYR A 80 12.82 -5.66 -3.82
CA TYR A 80 11.97 -6.78 -3.47
C TYR A 80 12.61 -8.08 -3.95
N PHE A 81 12.09 -9.20 -3.49
CA PHE A 81 12.56 -10.52 -3.90
C PHE A 81 12.04 -10.92 -5.30
N ALA A 82 12.68 -11.93 -5.91
CA ALA A 82 12.44 -12.29 -7.31
C ALA A 82 10.95 -12.62 -7.62
N HIS A 83 10.24 -13.28 -6.70
CA HIS A 83 8.82 -13.59 -6.90
C HIS A 83 7.95 -12.33 -6.96
N TYR A 84 8.26 -11.30 -6.16
CA TYR A 84 7.57 -10.01 -6.24
C TYR A 84 7.68 -9.42 -7.65
N TYR A 85 8.89 -9.33 -8.20
CA TYR A 85 9.08 -8.77 -9.55
C TYR A 85 8.43 -9.63 -10.62
N LYS A 86 8.46 -10.96 -10.49
CA LYS A 86 7.76 -11.87 -11.41
C LYS A 86 6.26 -11.57 -11.45
N ARG A 87 5.61 -11.46 -10.28
CA ARG A 87 4.18 -11.16 -10.18
C ARG A 87 3.87 -9.73 -10.62
N TYR A 88 4.72 -8.78 -10.24
CA TYR A 88 4.60 -7.38 -10.64
C TYR A 88 4.57 -7.23 -12.17
N LEU A 89 5.50 -7.87 -12.88
CA LEU A 89 5.55 -7.87 -14.35
C LEU A 89 4.35 -8.61 -14.95
N GLN A 90 3.96 -9.74 -14.39
CA GLN A 90 2.76 -10.46 -14.83
C GLN A 90 1.51 -9.55 -14.75
N PHE A 91 1.36 -8.77 -13.69
CA PHE A 91 0.23 -7.83 -13.57
C PHE A 91 0.25 -6.71 -14.62
N MET A 92 1.44 -6.33 -15.11
CA MET A 92 1.56 -5.36 -16.21
C MET A 92 1.15 -5.95 -17.57
N ASP A 93 1.31 -7.26 -17.76
CA ASP A 93 0.93 -7.95 -18.97
C ASP A 93 -0.57 -8.34 -19.00
N GLU A 94 -1.24 -8.31 -17.84
CA GLU A 94 -2.67 -8.55 -17.72
C GLU A 94 -3.49 -7.33 -18.20
N PRO A 95 -4.77 -7.52 -18.58
CA PRO A 95 -5.65 -6.40 -18.91
C PRO A 95 -5.69 -5.36 -17.78
N ALA A 96 -5.71 -4.08 -18.17
CA ALA A 96 -5.81 -3.00 -17.20
C ALA A 96 -7.08 -3.12 -16.34
N ILE A 97 -6.95 -2.82 -15.07
CA ILE A 97 -8.08 -2.79 -14.13
C ILE A 97 -9.06 -1.70 -14.56
N THR A 98 -10.34 -1.97 -14.42
CA THR A 98 -11.44 -1.07 -14.75
C THR A 98 -12.34 -0.81 -13.54
N ASN A 99 -13.26 0.13 -13.69
CA ASN A 99 -14.25 0.47 -12.65
C ASN A 99 -15.35 -0.58 -12.43
N ASN A 100 -15.34 -1.65 -13.20
CA ASN A 100 -16.19 -2.83 -12.99
C ASN A 100 -15.50 -3.88 -12.13
N ASP A 101 -14.19 -3.83 -12.00
CA ASP A 101 -13.41 -4.87 -11.39
C ASP A 101 -13.41 -4.80 -9.86
N ILE A 102 -13.27 -5.96 -9.25
CA ILE A 102 -13.12 -6.17 -7.82
C ILE A 102 -11.72 -6.73 -7.58
N VAL A 103 -10.93 -6.07 -6.74
CA VAL A 103 -9.54 -6.44 -6.52
C VAL A 103 -9.36 -7.10 -5.16
N MET A 104 -8.87 -8.33 -5.17
CA MET A 104 -8.34 -9.00 -3.98
C MET A 104 -6.86 -8.63 -3.85
N LEU A 105 -6.53 -7.79 -2.87
CA LEU A 105 -5.21 -7.17 -2.70
C LEU A 105 -4.54 -7.67 -1.42
N GLY A 106 -3.34 -8.21 -1.53
CA GLY A 106 -2.64 -8.73 -0.36
C GLY A 106 -1.36 -9.51 -0.67
N ASN A 107 -1.01 -10.41 0.23
CA ASN A 107 0.19 -11.24 0.17
C ASN A 107 -0.09 -12.68 -0.32
N SER A 108 0.69 -13.66 0.19
CA SER A 108 0.55 -15.08 -0.15
C SER A 108 -0.83 -15.66 0.15
N LEU A 109 -1.50 -15.20 1.20
CA LEU A 109 -2.85 -15.65 1.53
C LEU A 109 -3.84 -15.24 0.43
N THR A 110 -3.70 -14.03 -0.11
CA THR A 110 -4.50 -13.56 -1.24
C THR A 110 -4.10 -14.26 -2.54
N GLU A 111 -2.81 -14.37 -2.83
CA GLU A 111 -2.30 -15.07 -4.02
C GLU A 111 -2.75 -16.52 -4.04
N GLY A 112 -2.63 -17.23 -2.91
CA GLY A 112 -3.00 -18.62 -2.73
C GLY A 112 -4.52 -18.90 -2.90
N GLY A 113 -5.35 -17.87 -2.83
CA GLY A 113 -6.75 -17.97 -3.21
C GLY A 113 -6.98 -18.32 -4.68
N GLY A 114 -5.95 -18.16 -5.53
CA GLY A 114 -6.00 -18.52 -6.95
C GLY A 114 -7.03 -17.71 -7.71
N ASP A 115 -7.96 -18.37 -8.38
CA ASP A 115 -9.05 -17.75 -9.11
C ASP A 115 -10.21 -17.38 -8.16
N TRP A 116 -10.17 -16.14 -7.65
CA TRP A 116 -11.20 -15.58 -6.79
C TRP A 116 -12.54 -15.40 -7.50
N GLY A 117 -12.51 -15.18 -8.81
CA GLY A 117 -13.71 -15.08 -9.63
C GLY A 117 -14.50 -16.39 -9.59
N LYS A 118 -13.82 -17.50 -9.87
CA LYS A 118 -14.40 -18.84 -9.76
C LYS A 118 -14.91 -19.15 -8.34
N ARG A 119 -14.17 -18.74 -7.30
CA ARG A 119 -14.58 -18.97 -5.90
C ARG A 119 -15.83 -18.19 -5.50
N LEU A 120 -16.02 -17.00 -6.04
CA LEU A 120 -17.09 -16.07 -5.70
C LEU A 120 -18.23 -16.03 -6.73
N GLY A 121 -18.07 -16.76 -7.84
CA GLY A 121 -19.06 -16.84 -8.90
C GLY A 121 -19.21 -15.56 -9.72
N LYS A 122 -18.11 -14.84 -9.96
CA LYS A 122 -18.07 -13.60 -10.75
C LYS A 122 -16.77 -13.48 -11.55
N ASP A 123 -16.87 -13.07 -12.81
CA ASP A 123 -15.74 -13.02 -13.74
C ASP A 123 -14.84 -11.78 -13.57
N ASN A 124 -15.32 -10.76 -12.84
CA ASN A 124 -14.64 -9.48 -12.68
C ASN A 124 -13.86 -9.35 -11.36
N ILE A 125 -13.42 -10.46 -10.78
CA ILE A 125 -12.62 -10.46 -9.54
C ILE A 125 -11.16 -10.80 -9.86
N ILE A 126 -10.29 -9.86 -9.59
CA ILE A 126 -8.88 -9.90 -9.96
C ILE A 126 -8.02 -10.18 -8.72
N ASN A 127 -7.14 -11.19 -8.83
CA ASN A 127 -6.17 -11.51 -7.79
C ASN A 127 -4.91 -10.65 -7.93
N ARG A 128 -4.69 -9.76 -6.99
CA ARG A 128 -3.49 -8.92 -6.86
C ARG A 128 -2.73 -9.29 -5.57
N GLY A 129 -2.62 -10.58 -5.28
CA GLY A 129 -1.76 -11.11 -4.23
C GLY A 129 -0.34 -11.35 -4.71
N ILE A 130 0.65 -11.11 -3.83
CA ILE A 130 2.06 -11.47 -4.03
C ILE A 130 2.58 -12.14 -2.76
N SER A 131 3.01 -13.40 -2.88
CA SER A 131 3.58 -14.15 -1.75
C SER A 131 4.81 -13.44 -1.19
N GLY A 132 4.86 -13.26 0.13
CA GLY A 132 5.95 -12.53 0.80
C GLY A 132 5.78 -11.00 0.83
N ASP A 133 4.74 -10.45 0.21
CA ASP A 133 4.52 -8.99 0.16
C ASP A 133 4.24 -8.40 1.54
N VAL A 134 4.66 -7.16 1.71
CA VAL A 134 4.51 -6.34 2.92
C VAL A 134 3.65 -5.10 2.63
N ALA A 135 3.23 -4.39 3.67
CA ALA A 135 2.37 -3.22 3.50
C ALA A 135 2.98 -2.14 2.58
N MET A 136 4.31 -1.94 2.62
CA MET A 136 4.98 -1.01 1.70
C MET A 136 5.07 -1.55 0.27
N GLY A 137 5.18 -2.87 0.08
CA GLY A 137 5.13 -3.47 -1.26
C GLY A 137 3.78 -3.24 -1.95
N ILE A 138 2.68 -3.33 -1.18
CA ILE A 138 1.36 -2.91 -1.66
C ILE A 138 1.39 -1.44 -2.10
N TYR A 139 1.89 -0.54 -1.24
CA TYR A 139 1.94 0.90 -1.52
C TYR A 139 2.66 1.20 -2.83
N ASP A 140 3.81 0.57 -3.05
CA ASP A 140 4.66 0.81 -4.22
C ASP A 140 4.01 0.33 -5.53
N ARG A 141 3.04 -0.61 -5.49
CA ARG A 141 2.33 -1.12 -6.68
C ARG A 141 0.87 -0.67 -6.83
N LEU A 142 0.37 0.21 -5.97
CA LEU A 142 -0.98 0.77 -6.11
C LEU A 142 -1.19 1.50 -7.46
N HIS A 143 -0.14 2.04 -8.06
CA HIS A 143 -0.21 2.66 -9.38
C HIS A 143 -0.64 1.71 -10.51
N GLN A 144 -0.55 0.38 -10.33
CA GLN A 144 -1.07 -0.61 -11.26
C GLN A 144 -2.59 -0.83 -11.11
N ILE A 145 -3.18 -0.35 -10.01
CA ILE A 145 -4.56 -0.64 -9.61
C ILE A 145 -5.44 0.61 -9.67
N LEU A 146 -4.99 1.69 -9.03
CA LEU A 146 -5.81 2.88 -8.80
C LEU A 146 -6.21 3.66 -10.06
N PRO A 147 -5.41 3.72 -11.14
CA PRO A 147 -5.85 4.38 -12.37
C PRO A 147 -7.13 3.78 -12.96
N GLY A 148 -7.37 2.47 -12.74
CA GLY A 148 -8.59 1.79 -13.17
C GLY A 148 -9.82 2.07 -12.32
N LYS A 149 -9.66 2.72 -11.17
CA LYS A 149 -10.75 3.05 -10.23
C LYS A 149 -11.65 1.84 -9.93
N PRO A 150 -11.08 0.70 -9.47
CA PRO A 150 -11.86 -0.53 -9.31
C PRO A 150 -13.09 -0.31 -8.44
N LYS A 151 -14.14 -1.05 -8.71
CA LYS A 151 -15.41 -0.96 -7.98
C LYS A 151 -15.22 -1.26 -6.49
N GLN A 152 -14.41 -2.28 -6.18
CA GLN A 152 -14.14 -2.70 -4.81
C GLN A 152 -12.69 -3.15 -4.66
N ILE A 153 -12.10 -2.90 -3.50
CA ILE A 153 -10.81 -3.47 -3.09
C ILE A 153 -11.00 -4.17 -1.74
N PHE A 154 -10.54 -5.43 -1.65
CA PHE A 154 -10.44 -6.21 -0.42
C PHE A 154 -8.97 -6.32 -0.04
N LEU A 155 -8.54 -5.58 0.99
CA LEU A 155 -7.14 -5.49 1.42
C LEU A 155 -6.88 -6.37 2.65
N LEU A 156 -5.92 -7.31 2.55
CA LEU A 156 -5.39 -8.09 3.66
C LEU A 156 -3.86 -8.12 3.57
N ILE A 157 -3.16 -7.45 4.50
CA ILE A 157 -1.69 -7.32 4.51
C ILE A 157 -1.18 -7.05 5.92
N GLY A 158 0.05 -7.49 6.26
CA GLY A 158 0.72 -7.15 7.53
C GLY A 158 1.45 -8.32 8.19
N VAL A 159 1.11 -9.57 7.91
CA VAL A 159 1.75 -10.73 8.55
C VAL A 159 3.26 -10.85 8.21
N ASN A 160 3.65 -10.52 6.99
CA ASN A 160 5.06 -10.52 6.61
C ASN A 160 5.82 -9.35 7.24
N ASP A 161 5.16 -8.25 7.51
CA ASP A 161 5.72 -7.11 8.24
C ASP A 161 6.13 -7.52 9.66
N ILE A 162 5.31 -8.34 10.33
CA ILE A 162 5.65 -8.96 11.63
C ILE A 162 6.91 -9.83 11.50
N SER A 163 7.04 -10.61 10.43
CA SER A 163 8.21 -11.46 10.20
C SER A 163 9.51 -10.66 9.97
N HIS A 164 9.39 -9.38 9.62
CA HIS A 164 10.49 -8.44 9.43
C HIS A 164 10.78 -7.60 10.68
N ASP A 165 10.31 -8.01 11.85
CA ASP A 165 10.52 -7.34 13.15
C ASP A 165 9.95 -5.92 13.24
N LEU A 166 8.95 -5.60 12.42
CA LEU A 166 8.29 -4.30 12.52
C LEU A 166 7.36 -4.24 13.73
N SER A 167 7.34 -3.08 14.38
CA SER A 167 6.41 -2.83 15.48
C SER A 167 4.96 -2.73 15.00
N THR A 168 4.00 -3.01 15.89
CA THR A 168 2.57 -2.79 15.62
C THR A 168 2.30 -1.39 15.08
N ASP A 169 2.92 -0.34 15.66
CA ASP A 169 2.79 1.03 15.17
C ASP A 169 3.23 1.20 13.73
N SER A 170 4.41 0.67 13.38
CA SER A 170 4.94 0.75 12.02
C SER A 170 4.04 0.05 11.02
N ILE A 171 3.53 -1.13 11.37
CA ILE A 171 2.65 -1.93 10.51
C ILE A 171 1.33 -1.20 10.26
N VAL A 172 0.68 -0.73 11.32
CA VAL A 172 -0.60 -0.01 11.21
C VAL A 172 -0.43 1.28 10.41
N ASN A 173 0.64 2.06 10.67
CA ASN A 173 0.93 3.29 9.93
C ASN A 173 1.16 3.03 8.42
N MET A 174 1.82 1.92 8.07
CA MET A 174 2.02 1.56 6.66
C MET A 174 0.71 1.14 5.99
N ILE A 175 -0.17 0.42 6.71
CA ILE A 175 -1.50 0.05 6.21
C ILE A 175 -2.37 1.32 6.08
N GLU A 176 -2.29 2.25 7.02
CA GLU A 176 -2.98 3.54 6.94
C GLU A 176 -2.55 4.35 5.71
N LYS A 177 -1.26 4.37 5.37
CA LYS A 177 -0.77 5.00 4.12
C LYS A 177 -1.44 4.40 2.88
N ASN A 178 -1.57 3.07 2.83
CA ASN A 178 -2.28 2.40 1.74
C ASN A 178 -3.75 2.83 1.67
N VAL A 179 -4.47 2.79 2.80
CA VAL A 179 -5.87 3.21 2.90
C VAL A 179 -6.04 4.66 2.44
N THR A 180 -5.22 5.56 2.95
CA THR A 180 -5.25 6.99 2.62
C THR A 180 -4.98 7.23 1.14
N ARG A 181 -4.00 6.53 0.55
CA ARG A 181 -3.70 6.64 -0.87
C ARG A 181 -4.84 6.12 -1.74
N ILE A 182 -5.43 4.98 -1.39
CA ILE A 182 -6.59 4.42 -2.11
C ILE A 182 -7.76 5.41 -2.08
N GLN A 183 -8.09 5.97 -0.91
CA GLN A 183 -9.18 6.93 -0.77
C GLN A 183 -8.93 8.24 -1.55
N ARG A 184 -7.67 8.69 -1.60
CA ARG A 184 -7.29 9.91 -2.32
C ARG A 184 -7.33 9.73 -3.83
N GLU A 185 -6.75 8.65 -4.35
CA GLU A 185 -6.55 8.44 -5.79
C GLU A 185 -7.73 7.72 -6.45
N SER A 186 -8.55 7.01 -5.66
CA SER A 186 -9.74 6.31 -6.14
C SER A 186 -10.90 6.42 -5.13
N PRO A 187 -11.44 7.64 -4.91
CA PRO A 187 -12.44 7.91 -3.86
C PRO A 187 -13.76 7.17 -4.07
N GLU A 188 -14.05 6.75 -5.29
CA GLU A 188 -15.26 5.98 -5.63
C GLU A 188 -15.13 4.49 -5.33
N THR A 189 -13.89 4.01 -5.15
CA THR A 189 -13.62 2.61 -4.82
C THR A 189 -14.12 2.26 -3.42
N LYS A 190 -14.98 1.27 -3.31
CA LYS A 190 -15.39 0.73 -2.02
C LYS A 190 -14.26 -0.13 -1.44
N LEU A 191 -13.59 0.38 -0.41
CA LEU A 191 -12.49 -0.32 0.26
C LEU A 191 -13.02 -1.14 1.45
N TYR A 192 -12.60 -2.41 1.49
CA TYR A 192 -12.78 -3.33 2.63
C TYR A 192 -11.41 -3.65 3.21
N LEU A 193 -11.17 -3.22 4.45
CA LEU A 193 -9.99 -3.62 5.20
C LEU A 193 -10.31 -4.90 5.95
N GLN A 194 -9.46 -5.92 5.82
CA GLN A 194 -9.65 -7.21 6.45
C GLN A 194 -8.66 -7.41 7.60
N SER A 195 -9.08 -8.08 8.66
CA SER A 195 -8.18 -8.45 9.76
C SER A 195 -7.10 -9.42 9.28
N LEU A 196 -5.94 -9.40 9.91
CA LEU A 196 -4.95 -10.47 9.80
C LEU A 196 -5.54 -11.77 10.33
N LEU A 197 -5.13 -12.89 9.77
CA LEU A 197 -5.49 -14.21 10.25
C LEU A 197 -4.59 -14.66 11.40
N PRO A 198 -5.06 -15.54 12.30
CA PRO A 198 -4.20 -16.15 13.31
C PRO A 198 -3.15 -17.06 12.66
N ILE A 199 -2.14 -17.44 13.43
CA ILE A 199 -1.07 -18.37 13.05
C ILE A 199 -1.00 -19.49 14.06
N ASP A 200 -0.59 -20.69 13.62
CA ASP A 200 -0.23 -21.80 14.50
C ASP A 200 1.30 -22.00 14.47
N GLU A 201 1.99 -21.48 15.48
CA GLU A 201 3.42 -21.59 15.63
C GLU A 201 3.90 -23.05 15.90
N SER A 202 2.99 -23.96 16.31
CA SER A 202 3.32 -25.35 16.60
C SER A 202 3.83 -26.12 15.38
N PHE A 203 3.54 -25.66 14.17
CA PHE A 203 4.11 -26.20 12.93
C PHE A 203 5.59 -25.90 12.78
N ASN A 204 6.16 -24.98 13.57
CA ASN A 204 7.58 -24.61 13.56
C ASN A 204 8.16 -24.30 12.16
N ARG A 205 7.31 -23.88 11.23
CA ARG A 205 7.66 -23.61 9.83
C ARG A 205 8.22 -22.19 9.63
N TYR A 206 7.60 -21.21 10.29
CA TYR A 206 7.88 -19.78 10.11
C TYR A 206 8.62 -19.22 11.33
N LYS A 207 9.91 -19.57 11.48
CA LYS A 207 10.75 -19.19 12.63
C LYS A 207 10.79 -17.67 12.88
N LYS A 208 10.71 -16.85 11.84
CA LYS A 208 10.68 -15.39 11.98
C LYS A 208 9.40 -14.85 12.62
N LEU A 209 8.35 -15.66 12.72
CA LEU A 209 7.08 -15.31 13.37
C LEU A 209 6.99 -15.87 14.80
N THR A 210 7.88 -16.76 15.19
CA THR A 210 7.89 -17.40 16.52
C THR A 210 7.97 -16.34 17.62
N ASN A 211 7.09 -16.45 18.61
CA ASN A 211 6.92 -15.51 19.73
C ASN A 211 6.55 -14.08 19.33
N LYS A 212 5.96 -13.88 18.13
CA LYS A 212 5.51 -12.56 17.66
C LYS A 212 4.02 -12.51 17.32
N THR A 213 3.37 -13.66 17.26
CA THR A 213 1.96 -13.77 16.84
C THR A 213 0.99 -13.08 17.78
N TYR A 214 1.42 -12.76 19.02
CA TYR A 214 0.67 -11.93 19.97
C TYR A 214 0.36 -10.53 19.42
N GLN A 215 1.14 -10.03 18.44
CA GLN A 215 0.88 -8.73 17.80
C GLN A 215 -0.38 -8.76 16.92
N ILE A 216 -0.79 -9.93 16.43
CA ILE A 216 -1.91 -10.03 15.48
C ILE A 216 -3.21 -9.49 16.05
N PRO A 217 -3.68 -9.90 17.25
CA PRO A 217 -4.87 -9.32 17.88
C PRO A 217 -4.76 -7.80 18.05
N GLU A 218 -3.62 -7.31 18.54
CA GLU A 218 -3.37 -5.88 18.74
C GLU A 218 -3.45 -5.09 17.41
N ILE A 219 -2.80 -5.61 16.36
CA ILE A 219 -2.89 -5.02 15.01
C ILE A 219 -4.34 -4.99 14.56
N ASN A 220 -5.08 -6.09 14.70
CA ASN A 220 -6.47 -6.19 14.25
C ASN A 220 -7.39 -5.20 14.97
N ASP A 221 -7.23 -5.00 16.27
CA ASP A 221 -7.98 -4.00 17.03
C ASP A 221 -7.72 -2.59 16.51
N ARG A 222 -6.46 -2.28 16.20
CA ARG A 222 -6.07 -0.99 15.62
C ARG A 222 -6.54 -0.82 14.18
N LEU A 223 -6.51 -1.86 13.36
CA LEU A 223 -7.07 -1.83 12.00
C LEU A 223 -8.58 -1.61 12.02
N LYS A 224 -9.28 -2.19 12.99
CA LYS A 224 -10.71 -1.93 13.20
C LYS A 224 -10.99 -0.48 13.60
N ALA A 225 -10.17 0.09 14.48
CA ALA A 225 -10.25 1.50 14.86
C ALA A 225 -9.93 2.42 13.65
N LEU A 226 -8.87 2.12 12.90
CA LEU A 226 -8.50 2.82 11.67
C LEU A 226 -9.64 2.79 10.64
N ALA A 227 -10.26 1.64 10.42
CA ALA A 227 -11.37 1.52 9.48
C ALA A 227 -12.55 2.43 9.87
N LYS A 228 -12.86 2.50 11.17
CA LYS A 228 -13.88 3.41 11.71
C LYS A 228 -13.51 4.88 11.48
N GLU A 229 -12.28 5.27 11.77
CA GLU A 229 -11.75 6.63 11.56
C GLU A 229 -11.82 7.04 10.09
N LYS A 230 -11.33 6.19 9.19
CA LYS A 230 -11.29 6.43 7.74
C LYS A 230 -12.66 6.19 7.07
N LYS A 231 -13.69 5.79 7.82
CA LYS A 231 -15.06 5.52 7.32
C LYS A 231 -15.09 4.47 6.21
N ILE A 232 -14.30 3.42 6.35
CA ILE A 232 -14.27 2.26 5.46
C ILE A 232 -14.81 1.02 6.18
N ASP A 233 -15.20 0.01 5.42
CA ASP A 233 -15.69 -1.25 6.01
C ASP A 233 -14.54 -2.10 6.53
N PHE A 234 -14.71 -2.66 7.72
CA PHE A 234 -13.81 -3.66 8.28
C PHE A 234 -14.46 -5.04 8.23
N ILE A 235 -13.71 -6.04 7.78
CA ILE A 235 -14.14 -7.44 7.78
C ILE A 235 -13.27 -8.21 8.77
N ASP A 236 -13.86 -8.59 9.88
CA ASP A 236 -13.18 -9.35 10.92
C ASP A 236 -13.17 -10.85 10.57
N LEU A 237 -12.11 -11.27 9.91
CA LEU A 237 -11.88 -12.68 9.58
C LEU A 237 -11.27 -13.46 10.76
N TYR A 238 -10.53 -12.79 11.64
CA TYR A 238 -9.73 -13.41 12.69
C TYR A 238 -10.49 -14.45 13.52
N PRO A 239 -11.67 -14.15 14.09
CA PRO A 239 -12.40 -15.10 14.93
C PRO A 239 -12.93 -16.32 14.15
N LEU A 240 -13.06 -16.22 12.82
CA LEU A 240 -13.51 -17.34 11.99
C LEU A 240 -12.43 -18.41 11.80
N PHE A 241 -11.18 -18.02 11.99
CA PHE A 241 -10.00 -18.86 11.76
C PHE A 241 -9.34 -19.32 13.05
N THR A 242 -9.73 -18.75 14.19
CA THR A 242 -9.12 -19.01 15.51
C THR A 242 -9.76 -20.23 16.17
N GLU A 243 -8.96 -21.10 16.79
CA GLU A 243 -9.47 -22.14 17.68
C GLU A 243 -10.20 -21.49 18.86
N LYS A 244 -11.34 -22.05 19.24
CA LYS A 244 -12.20 -21.49 20.28
C LYS A 244 -11.45 -21.26 21.59
N GLY A 245 -11.46 -20.03 22.09
CA GLY A 245 -10.82 -19.65 23.34
C GLY A 245 -9.31 -19.47 23.26
N THR A 246 -8.75 -19.43 22.06
CA THR A 246 -7.31 -19.24 21.83
C THR A 246 -7.03 -18.11 20.83
N HIS A 247 -5.77 -17.90 20.50
CA HIS A 247 -5.29 -17.04 19.40
C HIS A 247 -4.60 -17.84 18.29
N VAL A 248 -4.84 -19.16 18.24
CA VAL A 248 -4.16 -20.10 17.35
C VAL A 248 -5.02 -20.38 16.13
N LEU A 249 -4.40 -20.47 14.96
CA LEU A 249 -5.05 -20.87 13.71
C LEU A 249 -5.53 -22.33 13.82
N ARG A 250 -6.78 -22.56 13.48
CA ARG A 250 -7.38 -23.90 13.41
C ARG A 250 -6.58 -24.82 12.48
N LYS A 251 -6.10 -25.95 13.00
CA LYS A 251 -5.21 -26.88 12.28
C LYS A 251 -5.79 -27.46 11.00
N GLU A 252 -7.08 -27.70 10.97
CA GLU A 252 -7.79 -28.23 9.80
C GLU A 252 -7.80 -27.23 8.63
N LEU A 253 -7.63 -25.92 8.92
CA LEU A 253 -7.67 -24.85 7.90
C LEU A 253 -6.31 -24.55 7.26
N THR A 254 -5.22 -25.10 7.80
CA THR A 254 -3.85 -24.81 7.35
C THR A 254 -3.06 -26.07 7.07
N TYR A 255 -2.04 -25.96 6.21
CA TYR A 255 -1.09 -27.06 5.97
C TYR A 255 0.31 -26.79 6.54
N ASP A 256 0.59 -25.58 6.99
CA ASP A 256 1.90 -25.16 7.47
C ASP A 256 1.87 -24.18 8.66
N GLY A 257 0.68 -23.91 9.21
CA GLY A 257 0.46 -23.00 10.33
C GLY A 257 0.22 -21.54 9.94
N LEU A 258 0.28 -21.19 8.65
CA LEU A 258 0.07 -19.84 8.10
C LEU A 258 -0.86 -19.87 6.88
N HIS A 259 -0.50 -20.65 5.86
CA HIS A 259 -1.24 -20.70 4.61
C HIS A 259 -2.46 -21.63 4.71
N LEU A 260 -3.50 -21.28 3.96
CA LEU A 260 -4.79 -21.92 4.05
C LEU A 260 -4.92 -23.12 3.12
N LYS A 261 -5.63 -24.14 3.61
CA LYS A 261 -6.23 -25.19 2.79
C LYS A 261 -7.53 -24.70 2.15
N GLU A 262 -8.12 -25.52 1.31
CA GLU A 262 -9.38 -25.22 0.62
C GLU A 262 -10.51 -24.89 1.59
N GLU A 263 -10.57 -25.58 2.72
CA GLU A 263 -11.55 -25.35 3.80
C GLU A 263 -11.44 -23.91 4.37
N GLY A 264 -10.21 -23.41 4.53
CA GLY A 264 -9.96 -22.03 4.96
C GLY A 264 -10.44 -21.02 3.92
N TYR A 265 -10.17 -21.26 2.64
CA TYR A 265 -10.67 -20.38 1.58
C TYR A 265 -12.20 -20.38 1.48
N LYS A 266 -12.88 -21.50 1.73
CA LYS A 266 -14.36 -21.54 1.80
C LYS A 266 -14.89 -20.62 2.88
N ILE A 267 -14.30 -20.64 4.08
CA ILE A 267 -14.67 -19.73 5.18
C ILE A 267 -14.46 -18.26 4.77
N TRP A 268 -13.32 -17.95 4.14
CA TRP A 268 -13.04 -16.60 3.68
C TRP A 268 -14.06 -16.13 2.64
N VAL A 269 -14.34 -16.96 1.64
CA VAL A 269 -15.36 -16.69 0.62
C VAL A 269 -16.72 -16.42 1.28
N ASP A 270 -17.14 -17.27 2.23
CA ASP A 270 -18.42 -17.12 2.93
C ASP A 270 -18.51 -15.79 3.71
N ALA A 271 -17.40 -15.34 4.28
CA ALA A 271 -17.34 -14.08 5.00
C ALA A 271 -17.48 -12.85 4.08
N ILE A 272 -16.94 -12.91 2.85
CA ILE A 272 -16.91 -11.76 1.95
C ILE A 272 -17.98 -11.77 0.87
N LYS A 273 -18.55 -12.93 0.50
CA LYS A 273 -19.49 -13.06 -0.65
C LYS A 273 -20.68 -12.11 -0.59
N LYS A 274 -21.20 -11.80 0.60
CA LYS A 274 -22.32 -10.85 0.77
C LYS A 274 -21.93 -9.38 0.53
N LYS A 275 -20.63 -9.08 0.50
CA LYS A 275 -20.09 -7.75 0.23
C LYS A 275 -19.79 -7.53 -1.25
N ILE A 276 -19.67 -8.60 -2.02
CA ILE A 276 -19.42 -8.57 -3.46
C ILE A 276 -20.67 -8.04 -4.19
N LYS A 277 -20.51 -6.94 -4.91
CA LYS A 277 -21.62 -6.28 -5.62
C LYS A 277 -21.43 -6.27 -7.12
#